data_019e86672e776ca6bfc9c7cf91d58680
#
_entry.id   019e86672e776ca6bfc9c7cf91d58680
#
_cell.length_a   1.000
_cell.length_b   1.000
_cell.length_c   1.000
_cell.angle_alpha   90.00
_cell.angle_beta   90.00
_cell.angle_gamma   90.00
#
_symmetry.space_group_name_H-M   'P 1'
#
loop_
_entity.id
_entity.type
_entity.pdbx_description
1 polymer ?
#
loop_
_entity_poly.entity_id
_entity_poly.type
_entity_poly.pdbx_seq_one_letter_code
_entity_poly.pdbx_strand_id
1 'polypeptide(L)'
;MYSSGMFFVYLFSSALAFALVNRVLRHRLTWLSALSVLTALGWGYIFQGDYIVPAAVFFSFYVFATLKEKGWLKTWQAIVLTLLPLLLVKLHLNNHWGMIGLSFMTFRALDVLLYRSKKEGQNFLHYYCYLFMPFIILVGPMYRWRTWMSDVSKPVFALTREQFLVALEQIITGIVQKFLFAMLVYSLVVQPWSHKPFTLTVGVVMSIAYSTYLYFDFAGYSNMAIGAGRLFGLNIPANFNMPLLAKNPQ
;
A
#
# COMPACT_ATOMS: atom_id res chain seq x y z
N MET A 1 -11.39 1.09 11.62
CA MET A 1 -11.32 -0.32 11.20
C MET A 1 -9.92 -0.75 10.75
N TYR A 2 -9.14 0.08 10.08
CA TYR A 2 -7.73 -0.21 9.71
C TYR A 2 -6.72 0.09 10.81
N SER A 3 -7.17 0.60 11.93
CA SER A 3 -6.46 0.62 13.20
C SER A 3 -6.60 -0.71 13.97
N SER A 4 -7.32 -1.69 13.43
CA SER A 4 -7.47 -2.96 14.12
C SER A 4 -6.15 -3.71 14.09
N GLY A 5 -5.59 -3.97 15.27
CA GLY A 5 -4.37 -4.78 15.42
C GLY A 5 -4.43 -6.12 14.69
N MET A 6 -5.63 -6.64 14.43
CA MET A 6 -5.90 -7.85 13.64
C MET A 6 -5.32 -7.82 12.23
N PHE A 7 -5.42 -6.70 11.50
CA PHE A 7 -4.83 -6.58 10.17
C PHE A 7 -3.30 -6.72 10.22
N PHE A 8 -2.67 -6.07 11.18
CA PHE A 8 -1.22 -6.14 11.35
C PHE A 8 -0.76 -7.51 11.86
N VAL A 9 -1.53 -8.16 12.74
CA VAL A 9 -1.27 -9.54 13.15
C VAL A 9 -1.30 -10.48 11.95
N TYR A 10 -2.30 -10.37 11.09
CA TYR A 10 -2.39 -11.13 9.83
C TYR A 10 -1.17 -10.85 8.93
N LEU A 11 -0.83 -9.58 8.73
CA LEU A 11 0.28 -9.17 7.87
C LEU A 11 1.62 -9.75 8.37
N PHE A 12 1.89 -9.62 9.67
CA PHE A 12 3.17 -10.06 10.26
C PHE A 12 3.25 -11.58 10.39
N SER A 13 2.17 -12.23 10.79
CA SER A 13 2.14 -13.70 10.86
C SER A 13 2.36 -14.32 9.47
N SER A 14 1.76 -13.75 8.43
CA SER A 14 1.96 -14.22 7.06
C SER A 14 3.37 -13.96 6.54
N ALA A 15 3.98 -12.80 6.86
CA ALA A 15 5.36 -12.50 6.49
C ALA A 15 6.35 -13.41 7.23
N LEU A 16 6.12 -13.65 8.51
CA LEU A 16 6.95 -14.55 9.31
C LEU A 16 6.81 -15.99 8.83
N ALA A 17 5.59 -16.47 8.58
CA ALA A 17 5.34 -17.78 8.00
C ALA A 17 6.06 -17.96 6.67
N PHE A 18 6.01 -16.95 5.79
CA PHE A 18 6.77 -16.97 4.54
C PHE A 18 8.28 -17.07 4.78
N ALA A 19 8.85 -16.26 5.67
CA ALA A 19 10.27 -16.28 5.96
C ALA A 19 10.74 -17.66 6.47
N LEU A 20 9.91 -18.33 7.27
CA LEU A 20 10.21 -19.67 7.79
C LEU A 20 10.08 -20.75 6.71
N VAL A 21 9.01 -20.69 5.90
CA VAL A 21 8.69 -21.70 4.88
C VAL A 21 9.51 -21.50 3.61
N ASN A 22 9.99 -20.30 3.34
CA ASN A 22 10.81 -19.98 2.16
C ASN A 22 12.13 -20.78 2.07
N ARG A 23 12.63 -21.29 3.19
CA ARG A 23 13.73 -22.26 3.22
C ARG A 23 13.42 -23.54 2.43
N VAL A 24 12.12 -23.88 2.31
CA VAL A 24 11.65 -25.15 1.71
C VAL A 24 11.09 -24.93 0.29
N LEU A 25 10.26 -23.93 0.08
CA LEU A 25 9.39 -23.83 -1.10
C LEU A 25 9.86 -22.87 -2.21
N ARG A 26 10.83 -22.01 -2.02
CA ARG A 26 11.42 -21.07 -3.03
C ARG A 26 10.43 -20.38 -4.02
N HIS A 27 9.12 -20.35 -3.73
CA HIS A 27 8.09 -19.85 -4.65
C HIS A 27 7.46 -18.53 -4.16
N ARG A 28 8.23 -17.43 -4.23
CA ARG A 28 7.79 -16.10 -3.80
C ARG A 28 6.46 -15.67 -4.44
N LEU A 29 6.34 -15.85 -5.75
CA LEU A 29 5.15 -15.41 -6.48
C LEU A 29 3.89 -16.17 -6.05
N THR A 30 3.99 -17.48 -5.78
CA THR A 30 2.87 -18.29 -5.28
C THR A 30 2.40 -17.80 -3.93
N TRP A 31 3.31 -17.48 -3.01
CA TRP A 31 2.96 -16.94 -1.70
C TRP A 31 2.34 -15.53 -1.80
N LEU A 32 2.92 -14.65 -2.63
CA LEU A 32 2.35 -13.33 -2.86
C LEU A 32 0.96 -13.42 -3.49
N SER A 33 0.73 -14.35 -4.41
CA SER A 33 -0.59 -14.56 -5.00
C SER A 33 -1.60 -15.07 -3.98
N ALA A 34 -1.23 -16.03 -3.15
CA ALA A 34 -2.09 -16.54 -2.08
C ALA A 34 -2.47 -15.43 -1.09
N LEU A 35 -1.49 -14.64 -0.63
CA LEU A 35 -1.73 -13.51 0.26
C LEU A 35 -2.58 -12.41 -0.40
N SER A 36 -2.37 -12.15 -1.68
CA SER A 36 -3.17 -11.17 -2.42
C SER A 36 -4.63 -11.64 -2.58
N VAL A 37 -4.85 -12.94 -2.80
CA VAL A 37 -6.21 -13.55 -2.80
C VAL A 37 -6.85 -13.42 -1.42
N LEU A 38 -6.16 -13.79 -0.35
CA LEU A 38 -6.68 -13.67 1.01
C LEU A 38 -6.98 -12.21 1.37
N THR A 39 -6.16 -11.28 0.91
CA THR A 39 -6.39 -9.83 1.11
C THR A 39 -7.64 -9.38 0.35
N ALA A 40 -7.82 -9.81 -0.89
CA ALA A 40 -9.00 -9.49 -1.69
C ALA A 40 -10.27 -10.08 -1.08
N LEU A 41 -10.23 -11.34 -0.60
CA LEU A 41 -11.36 -12.00 0.09
C LEU A 41 -11.70 -11.30 1.42
N GLY A 42 -10.68 -10.93 2.22
CA GLY A 42 -10.87 -10.15 3.45
C GLY A 42 -11.50 -8.79 3.18
N TRP A 43 -11.15 -8.16 2.08
CA TRP A 43 -11.77 -6.92 1.63
C TRP A 43 -13.23 -7.11 1.29
N GLY A 44 -13.55 -8.15 0.57
CA GLY A 44 -14.91 -8.44 0.26
C GLY A 44 -15.77 -8.70 1.49
N TYR A 45 -15.26 -9.38 2.50
CA TYR A 45 -15.93 -9.56 3.78
C TYR A 45 -16.19 -8.21 4.48
N ILE A 46 -15.24 -7.28 4.42
CA ILE A 46 -15.35 -5.94 4.99
C ILE A 46 -16.42 -5.10 4.27
N PHE A 47 -16.55 -5.25 2.97
CA PHE A 47 -17.54 -4.52 2.13
C PHE A 47 -18.90 -5.21 2.01
N GLN A 48 -19.20 -6.17 2.89
CA GLN A 48 -20.51 -6.83 2.99
C GLN A 48 -20.98 -7.49 1.68
N GLY A 49 -20.07 -8.07 0.94
CA GLY A 49 -20.40 -8.91 -0.21
C GLY A 49 -20.50 -8.21 -1.56
N ASP A 50 -20.28 -6.91 -1.64
CA ASP A 50 -20.27 -6.21 -2.91
C ASP A 50 -18.89 -6.31 -3.60
N TYR A 51 -18.55 -7.53 -4.05
CA TYR A 51 -17.24 -7.85 -4.66
C TYR A 51 -17.20 -7.58 -6.15
N ILE A 52 -18.36 -7.60 -6.82
CA ILE A 52 -18.44 -7.62 -8.28
C ILE A 52 -17.93 -6.28 -8.82
N VAL A 53 -18.38 -5.18 -8.27
CA VAL A 53 -18.01 -3.85 -8.75
C VAL A 53 -16.52 -3.55 -8.54
N PRO A 54 -15.94 -3.71 -7.33
CA PRO A 54 -14.50 -3.58 -7.14
C PRO A 54 -13.68 -4.49 -8.06
N ALA A 55 -14.06 -5.76 -8.18
CA ALA A 55 -13.37 -6.71 -9.05
C ALA A 55 -13.41 -6.26 -10.52
N ALA A 56 -14.57 -5.80 -11.00
CA ALA A 56 -14.74 -5.28 -12.36
C ALA A 56 -13.88 -4.03 -12.61
N VAL A 57 -13.82 -3.10 -11.64
CA VAL A 57 -12.97 -1.90 -11.73
C VAL A 57 -11.50 -2.28 -11.87
N PHE A 58 -10.99 -3.20 -11.04
CA PHE A 58 -9.58 -3.60 -11.11
C PHE A 58 -9.25 -4.42 -12.35
N PHE A 59 -10.17 -5.28 -12.78
CA PHE A 59 -10.02 -5.99 -14.03
C PHE A 59 -10.01 -5.03 -15.23
N SER A 60 -10.83 -3.99 -15.22
CA SER A 60 -10.85 -2.98 -16.28
C SER A 60 -9.51 -2.25 -16.40
N PHE A 61 -8.81 -1.97 -15.30
CA PHE A 61 -7.47 -1.37 -15.34
C PHE A 61 -6.45 -2.25 -16.08
N TYR A 62 -6.51 -3.57 -15.86
CA TYR A 62 -5.68 -4.52 -16.61
C TYR A 62 -6.02 -4.52 -18.11
N VAL A 63 -7.31 -4.50 -18.44
CA VAL A 63 -7.78 -4.43 -19.82
C VAL A 63 -7.27 -3.15 -20.50
N PHE A 64 -7.40 -1.98 -19.85
CA PHE A 64 -6.92 -0.71 -20.42
C PHE A 64 -5.42 -0.70 -20.65
N ALA A 65 -4.62 -1.23 -19.73
CA ALA A 65 -3.19 -1.39 -19.92
C ALA A 65 -2.87 -2.30 -21.10
N THR A 66 -3.60 -3.41 -21.27
CA THR A 66 -3.42 -4.36 -22.37
C THR A 66 -3.84 -3.78 -23.72
N LEU A 67 -4.98 -3.06 -23.77
CA LEU A 67 -5.46 -2.40 -24.99
C LEU A 67 -4.50 -1.29 -25.46
N LYS A 68 -3.94 -0.53 -24.52
CA LYS A 68 -2.89 0.47 -24.82
C LYS A 68 -1.65 -0.21 -25.43
N GLU A 69 -1.22 -1.34 -24.90
CA GLU A 69 -0.05 -2.05 -25.42
C GLU A 69 -0.27 -2.64 -26.82
N LYS A 70 -1.49 -3.09 -27.09
CA LYS A 70 -1.89 -3.55 -28.44
C LYS A 70 -2.05 -2.38 -29.44
N GLY A 71 -1.95 -1.13 -28.98
CA GLY A 71 -2.14 0.05 -29.81
C GLY A 71 -3.59 0.42 -30.09
N TRP A 72 -4.56 -0.26 -29.47
CA TRP A 72 -5.99 0.01 -29.63
C TRP A 72 -6.44 1.26 -28.85
N LEU A 73 -5.71 1.61 -27.80
CA LEU A 73 -5.93 2.83 -27.03
C LEU A 73 -4.68 3.72 -27.05
N LYS A 74 -4.88 5.02 -27.24
CA LYS A 74 -3.82 6.01 -27.01
C LYS A 74 -3.55 6.12 -25.50
N THR A 75 -2.34 6.47 -25.13
CA THR A 75 -1.94 6.56 -23.72
C THR A 75 -2.85 7.47 -22.88
N TRP A 76 -3.24 8.64 -23.42
CA TRP A 76 -4.13 9.56 -22.70
C TRP A 76 -5.54 8.99 -22.50
N GLN A 77 -6.08 8.24 -23.47
CA GLN A 77 -7.37 7.57 -23.35
C GLN A 77 -7.35 6.53 -22.24
N ALA A 78 -6.31 5.71 -22.20
CA ALA A 78 -6.15 4.71 -21.15
C ALA A 78 -5.97 5.35 -19.75
N ILE A 79 -5.27 6.50 -19.64
CA ILE A 79 -5.15 7.27 -18.39
C ILE A 79 -6.54 7.76 -17.95
N VAL A 80 -7.30 8.40 -18.84
CA VAL A 80 -8.63 8.92 -18.51
C VAL A 80 -9.57 7.80 -18.05
N LEU A 81 -9.61 6.67 -18.76
CA LEU A 81 -10.43 5.51 -18.38
C LEU A 81 -10.02 4.92 -17.03
N THR A 82 -8.71 4.88 -16.70
CA THR A 82 -8.22 4.39 -15.42
C THR A 82 -8.55 5.35 -14.27
N LEU A 83 -8.56 6.66 -14.51
CA LEU A 83 -8.92 7.67 -13.51
C LEU A 83 -10.42 7.79 -13.29
N LEU A 84 -11.24 7.42 -14.28
CA LEU A 84 -12.69 7.64 -14.26
C LEU A 84 -13.39 7.09 -13.00
N PRO A 85 -13.17 5.84 -12.55
CA PRO A 85 -13.80 5.34 -11.34
C PRO A 85 -13.45 6.16 -10.10
N LEU A 86 -12.18 6.58 -9.97
CA LEU A 86 -11.73 7.42 -8.87
C LEU A 86 -12.40 8.80 -8.88
N LEU A 87 -12.51 9.42 -10.05
CA LEU A 87 -13.17 10.71 -10.22
C LEU A 87 -14.67 10.63 -9.89
N LEU A 88 -15.37 9.61 -10.36
CA LEU A 88 -16.80 9.42 -10.06
C LEU A 88 -17.05 9.28 -8.57
N VAL A 89 -16.21 8.54 -7.85
CA VAL A 89 -16.30 8.40 -6.38
C VAL A 89 -15.96 9.72 -5.69
N LYS A 90 -14.90 10.40 -6.08
CA LYS A 90 -14.47 11.67 -5.45
C LYS A 90 -15.44 12.82 -5.68
N LEU A 91 -16.13 12.83 -6.79
CA LEU A 91 -17.18 13.80 -7.10
C LEU A 91 -18.55 13.42 -6.53
N HIS A 92 -18.61 12.36 -5.69
CA HIS A 92 -19.87 11.82 -5.13
C HIS A 92 -20.93 11.43 -6.17
N LEU A 93 -20.53 11.23 -7.42
CA LEU A 93 -21.44 10.80 -8.50
C LEU A 93 -21.77 9.30 -8.40
N ASN A 94 -20.91 8.54 -7.75
CA ASN A 94 -21.14 7.12 -7.50
C ASN A 94 -20.46 6.68 -6.18
N ASN A 95 -21.26 6.44 -5.15
CA ASN A 95 -20.77 6.00 -3.84
C ASN A 95 -20.56 4.47 -3.76
N HIS A 96 -21.17 3.70 -4.65
CA HIS A 96 -21.05 2.22 -4.67
C HIS A 96 -19.67 1.74 -5.04
N TRP A 97 -18.88 2.54 -5.77
CA TRP A 97 -17.48 2.22 -6.13
C TRP A 97 -16.48 2.71 -5.08
N GLY A 98 -16.97 3.40 -4.06
CA GLY A 98 -16.15 3.92 -2.97
C GLY A 98 -15.56 2.78 -2.15
N MET A 99 -14.25 2.56 -2.29
CA MET A 99 -13.54 1.57 -1.51
C MET A 99 -12.26 2.16 -0.94
N ILE A 100 -11.90 1.66 0.23
CA ILE A 100 -10.65 2.04 0.86
C ILE A 100 -9.49 1.56 0.00
N GLY A 101 -8.53 2.46 -0.27
CA GLY A 101 -7.38 2.14 -1.13
C GLY A 101 -7.62 2.34 -2.62
N LEU A 102 -8.84 2.67 -3.09
CA LEU A 102 -9.10 2.92 -4.51
C LEU A 102 -8.12 3.93 -5.12
N SER A 103 -7.84 5.03 -4.42
CA SER A 103 -6.86 6.04 -4.89
C SER A 103 -5.47 5.42 -5.08
N PHE A 104 -5.00 4.68 -4.09
CA PHE A 104 -3.70 4.02 -4.13
C PHE A 104 -3.60 2.99 -5.27
N MET A 105 -4.62 2.16 -5.42
CA MET A 105 -4.69 1.16 -6.49
C MET A 105 -4.78 1.79 -7.87
N THR A 106 -5.53 2.90 -8.01
CA THR A 106 -5.60 3.66 -9.27
C THR A 106 -4.22 4.21 -9.66
N PHE A 107 -3.48 4.81 -8.72
CA PHE A 107 -2.12 5.29 -9.00
C PHE A 107 -1.16 4.16 -9.35
N ARG A 108 -1.27 3.00 -8.71
CA ARG A 108 -0.47 1.82 -9.07
C ARG A 108 -0.84 1.26 -10.44
N ALA A 109 -2.13 1.25 -10.77
CA ALA A 109 -2.58 0.87 -12.11
C ALA A 109 -2.04 1.82 -13.18
N LEU A 110 -2.00 3.14 -12.90
CA LEU A 110 -1.37 4.13 -13.78
C LEU A 110 0.14 3.90 -13.91
N ASP A 111 0.83 3.55 -12.85
CA ASP A 111 2.26 3.23 -12.89
C ASP A 111 2.52 2.02 -13.83
N VAL A 112 1.71 0.96 -13.73
CA VAL A 112 1.76 -0.15 -14.68
C VAL A 112 1.47 0.32 -16.10
N LEU A 113 0.40 1.07 -16.30
CA LEU A 113 -0.02 1.56 -17.62
C LEU A 113 1.06 2.41 -18.29
N LEU A 114 1.79 3.22 -17.53
CA LEU A 114 2.82 4.10 -18.08
C LEU A 114 4.16 3.40 -18.29
N TYR A 115 4.56 2.52 -17.39
CA TYR A 115 5.94 2.02 -17.32
C TYR A 115 6.10 0.53 -17.63
N ARG A 116 5.02 -0.21 -17.86
CA ARG A 116 5.07 -1.59 -18.29
C ARG A 116 5.69 -1.69 -19.70
N SER A 117 6.64 -2.59 -19.88
CA SER A 117 7.30 -2.84 -21.15
C SER A 117 6.65 -4.01 -21.88
N LYS A 118 6.49 -3.90 -23.20
CA LYS A 118 6.01 -5.00 -24.07
C LYS A 118 6.86 -6.29 -23.96
N LYS A 119 8.12 -6.17 -23.51
CA LYS A 119 9.06 -7.30 -23.39
C LYS A 119 8.88 -8.10 -22.09
N GLU A 120 8.16 -7.58 -21.11
CA GLU A 120 8.07 -8.18 -19.76
C GLU A 120 6.96 -9.22 -19.63
N GLY A 121 6.54 -9.88 -20.69
CA GLY A 121 5.53 -10.94 -20.67
C GLY A 121 4.35 -10.61 -19.76
N GLN A 122 3.22 -10.21 -20.33
CA GLN A 122 2.06 -9.71 -19.60
C GLN A 122 1.37 -10.82 -18.80
N ASN A 123 1.87 -11.12 -17.61
CA ASN A 123 1.22 -12.08 -16.76
C ASN A 123 0.20 -11.34 -15.86
N PHE A 124 -1.08 -11.66 -16.02
CA PHE A 124 -2.17 -11.17 -15.16
C PHE A 124 -1.86 -11.40 -13.67
N LEU A 125 -1.23 -12.52 -13.34
CA LEU A 125 -0.84 -12.83 -11.97
C LEU A 125 0.13 -11.80 -11.37
N HIS A 126 1.14 -11.36 -12.13
CA HIS A 126 2.06 -10.31 -11.68
C HIS A 126 1.33 -9.00 -11.45
N TYR A 127 0.45 -8.61 -12.38
CA TYR A 127 -0.37 -7.40 -12.24
C TYR A 127 -1.24 -7.47 -10.98
N TYR A 128 -1.94 -8.60 -10.80
CA TYR A 128 -2.80 -8.82 -9.64
C TYR A 128 -2.01 -8.77 -8.32
N CYS A 129 -0.89 -9.48 -8.22
CA CYS A 129 -0.03 -9.46 -7.03
C CYS A 129 0.53 -8.06 -6.73
N TYR A 130 0.87 -7.31 -7.77
CA TYR A 130 1.32 -5.93 -7.61
C TYR A 130 0.20 -5.04 -7.10
N LEU A 131 -0.99 -5.11 -7.68
CA LEU A 131 -2.10 -4.24 -7.32
C LEU A 131 -2.62 -4.53 -5.89
N PHE A 132 -2.80 -5.80 -5.55
CA PHE A 132 -3.32 -6.27 -4.27
C PHE A 132 -2.24 -6.63 -3.25
N MET A 133 -1.05 -6.07 -3.39
CA MET A 133 0.05 -6.36 -2.48
C MET A 133 -0.30 -5.97 -1.04
N PRO A 134 -0.39 -6.93 -0.11
CA PRO A 134 -0.97 -6.72 1.23
C PRO A 134 -0.23 -5.67 2.05
N PHE A 135 1.10 -5.56 1.88
CA PHE A 135 1.93 -4.67 2.71
C PHE A 135 1.70 -3.19 2.42
N ILE A 136 1.30 -2.85 1.20
CA ILE A 136 1.22 -1.45 0.73
C ILE A 136 -0.15 -1.08 0.15
N ILE A 137 -1.18 -1.92 0.39
CA ILE A 137 -2.50 -1.73 -0.23
C ILE A 137 -3.24 -0.51 0.30
N LEU A 138 -3.04 -0.14 1.56
CA LEU A 138 -3.80 0.91 2.23
C LEU A 138 -3.19 2.30 2.06
N VAL A 139 -1.96 2.47 2.49
CA VAL A 139 -1.25 3.77 2.59
C VAL A 139 0.27 3.57 2.40
N GLY A 140 0.68 2.42 1.92
CA GLY A 140 2.09 2.03 1.87
C GLY A 140 2.95 2.89 0.94
N PRO A 141 4.27 2.70 0.98
CA PRO A 141 5.18 3.37 0.06
C PRO A 141 4.82 3.12 -1.40
N MET A 142 5.05 4.14 -2.23
CA MET A 142 4.85 4.04 -3.67
C MET A 142 5.94 3.12 -4.27
N TYR A 143 5.63 1.85 -4.34
CA TYR A 143 6.53 0.84 -4.90
C TYR A 143 6.30 0.75 -6.41
N ARG A 144 7.23 1.25 -7.22
CA ARG A 144 7.06 1.34 -8.67
C ARG A 144 7.06 -0.04 -9.34
N TRP A 145 6.27 -0.22 -10.37
CA TRP A 145 6.14 -1.45 -11.14
C TRP A 145 7.49 -2.03 -11.59
N ARG A 146 8.36 -1.20 -12.16
CA ARG A 146 9.69 -1.65 -12.63
C ARG A 146 10.56 -2.21 -11.50
N THR A 147 10.59 -1.54 -10.36
CA THR A 147 11.36 -1.99 -9.19
C THR A 147 10.77 -3.28 -8.64
N TRP A 148 9.44 -3.36 -8.53
CA TRP A 148 8.73 -4.54 -8.08
C TRP A 148 9.00 -5.75 -8.99
N MET A 149 8.89 -5.59 -10.31
CA MET A 149 9.20 -6.64 -11.29
C MET A 149 10.64 -7.11 -11.18
N SER A 150 11.58 -6.17 -11.06
CA SER A 150 13.00 -6.52 -10.83
C SER A 150 13.18 -7.35 -9.57
N ASP A 151 12.53 -6.97 -8.46
CA ASP A 151 12.67 -7.68 -7.20
C ASP A 151 11.99 -9.07 -7.23
N VAL A 152 10.81 -9.17 -7.81
CA VAL A 152 10.08 -10.47 -7.91
C VAL A 152 10.81 -11.45 -8.84
N SER A 153 11.48 -10.95 -9.87
CA SER A 153 12.23 -11.78 -10.83
C SER A 153 13.57 -12.30 -10.28
N LYS A 154 14.09 -11.71 -9.18
CA LYS A 154 15.32 -12.20 -8.56
C LYS A 154 15.09 -13.57 -7.91
N PRO A 155 16.07 -14.47 -7.94
CA PRO A 155 15.98 -15.73 -7.21
C PRO A 155 15.76 -15.47 -5.72
N VAL A 156 14.95 -16.31 -5.10
CA VAL A 156 14.70 -16.23 -3.65
C VAL A 156 15.85 -16.90 -2.91
N PHE A 157 16.65 -16.09 -2.22
CA PHE A 157 17.65 -16.59 -1.30
C PHE A 157 17.08 -16.68 0.10
N ALA A 158 17.59 -17.63 0.89
CA ALA A 158 17.31 -17.67 2.32
C ALA A 158 17.80 -16.36 2.96
N LEU A 159 16.93 -15.72 3.74
CA LEU A 159 17.29 -14.51 4.48
C LEU A 159 18.47 -14.82 5.42
N THR A 160 19.49 -13.97 5.39
CA THR A 160 20.54 -14.01 6.40
C THR A 160 19.98 -13.56 7.74
N ARG A 161 20.63 -13.97 8.83
CA ARG A 161 20.26 -13.53 10.18
C ARG A 161 20.22 -11.99 10.29
N GLU A 162 21.18 -11.32 9.68
CA GLU A 162 21.25 -9.86 9.67
C GLU A 162 20.07 -9.23 8.94
N GLN A 163 19.74 -9.70 7.74
CA GLN A 163 18.58 -9.23 6.98
C GLN A 163 17.27 -9.44 7.74
N PHE A 164 17.13 -10.57 8.43
CA PHE A 164 15.97 -10.85 9.26
C PHE A 164 15.87 -9.87 10.44
N LEU A 165 16.97 -9.62 11.14
CA LEU A 165 17.00 -8.70 12.28
C LEU A 165 16.68 -7.26 11.84
N VAL A 166 17.23 -6.79 10.72
CA VAL A 166 16.92 -5.46 10.17
C VAL A 166 15.46 -5.34 9.77
N ALA A 167 14.87 -6.39 9.20
CA ALA A 167 13.44 -6.39 8.86
C ALA A 167 12.56 -6.32 10.13
N LEU A 168 12.94 -7.06 11.17
CA LEU A 168 12.23 -7.08 12.45
C LEU A 168 12.33 -5.73 13.18
N GLU A 169 13.53 -5.13 13.25
CA GLU A 169 13.76 -3.80 13.80
C GLU A 169 12.84 -2.76 13.12
N GLN A 170 12.74 -2.82 11.80
CA GLN A 170 11.91 -1.90 11.04
C GLN A 170 10.42 -2.09 11.32
N ILE A 171 9.96 -3.34 11.49
CA ILE A 171 8.59 -3.65 11.90
C ILE A 171 8.30 -3.09 13.30
N ILE A 172 9.18 -3.34 14.25
CA ILE A 172 9.04 -2.86 15.64
C ILE A 172 9.03 -1.33 15.69
N THR A 173 9.95 -0.68 14.97
CA THR A 173 9.96 0.79 14.86
C THR A 173 8.65 1.31 14.32
N GLY A 174 8.10 0.68 13.27
CA GLY A 174 6.80 1.04 12.73
C GLY A 174 5.63 0.88 13.71
N ILE A 175 5.64 -0.20 14.49
CA ILE A 175 4.64 -0.44 15.54
C ILE A 175 4.72 0.66 16.61
N VAL A 176 5.90 1.00 17.09
CA VAL A 176 6.10 2.05 18.10
C VAL A 176 5.64 3.40 17.56
N GLN A 177 6.00 3.75 16.33
CA GLN A 177 5.59 5.01 15.72
C GLN A 177 4.07 5.11 15.60
N LYS A 178 3.40 4.07 15.09
CA LYS A 178 1.96 4.10 14.84
C LYS A 178 1.14 3.94 16.12
N PHE A 179 1.45 2.94 16.93
CA PHE A 179 0.60 2.56 18.05
C PHE A 179 1.00 3.22 19.38
N LEU A 180 2.20 3.80 19.47
CA LEU A 180 2.59 4.56 20.65
C LEU A 180 2.60 6.06 20.33
N PHE A 181 3.49 6.54 19.46
CA PHE A 181 3.65 7.99 19.27
C PHE A 181 2.44 8.63 18.59
N ALA A 182 1.88 8.06 17.53
CA ALA A 182 0.71 8.63 16.90
C ALA A 182 -0.49 8.62 17.86
N MET A 183 -0.74 7.51 18.59
CA MET A 183 -1.83 7.45 19.58
C MET A 183 -1.64 8.42 20.73
N LEU A 184 -0.43 8.60 21.25
CA LEU A 184 -0.16 9.58 22.30
C LEU A 184 -0.49 11.00 21.84
N VAL A 185 0.01 11.40 20.67
CA VAL A 185 -0.30 12.74 20.14
C VAL A 185 -1.80 12.92 19.91
N TYR A 186 -2.46 11.91 19.35
CA TYR A 186 -3.90 11.95 19.11
C TYR A 186 -4.70 12.07 20.40
N SER A 187 -4.45 11.21 21.39
CA SER A 187 -5.22 11.14 22.63
C SER A 187 -4.95 12.32 23.57
N LEU A 188 -3.71 12.80 23.65
CA LEU A 188 -3.34 13.87 24.57
C LEU A 188 -3.60 15.28 24.03
N VAL A 189 -3.55 15.45 22.70
CA VAL A 189 -3.67 16.79 22.09
C VAL A 189 -4.79 16.86 21.09
N VAL A 190 -4.78 16.04 20.02
CA VAL A 190 -5.72 16.19 18.91
C VAL A 190 -7.16 16.03 19.37
N GLN A 191 -7.48 14.93 20.07
CA GLN A 191 -8.84 14.64 20.51
C GLN A 191 -9.38 15.68 21.51
N PRO A 192 -8.69 16.06 22.60
CA PRO A 192 -9.21 17.05 23.56
C PRO A 192 -9.35 18.46 22.96
N TRP A 193 -8.47 18.83 22.01
CA TRP A 193 -8.48 20.17 21.44
C TRP A 193 -9.44 20.31 20.26
N SER A 194 -9.85 19.22 19.62
CA SER A 194 -10.83 19.25 18.52
C SER A 194 -12.22 19.76 18.93
N HIS A 195 -12.54 19.70 20.22
CA HIS A 195 -13.81 20.17 20.79
C HIS A 195 -13.75 21.59 21.34
N LYS A 196 -12.58 22.24 21.33
CA LYS A 196 -12.44 23.61 21.81
C LYS A 196 -12.94 24.62 20.77
N PRO A 197 -13.52 25.76 21.19
CA PRO A 197 -13.89 26.82 20.27
C PRO A 197 -12.66 27.31 19.50
N PHE A 198 -12.87 27.66 18.23
CA PHE A 198 -11.75 28.09 17.39
C PHE A 198 -11.17 29.41 17.89
N THR A 199 -9.90 29.38 18.21
CA THR A 199 -9.04 30.54 18.48
C THR A 199 -7.75 30.38 17.70
N LEU A 200 -6.99 31.45 17.49
CA LEU A 200 -5.69 31.36 16.82
C LEU A 200 -4.78 30.33 17.51
N THR A 201 -4.74 30.34 18.83
CA THR A 201 -3.94 29.38 19.62
C THR A 201 -4.37 27.95 19.36
N VAL A 202 -5.70 27.68 19.38
CA VAL A 202 -6.24 26.34 19.06
C VAL A 202 -5.85 25.94 17.63
N GLY A 203 -5.96 26.85 16.66
CA GLY A 203 -5.58 26.59 15.28
C GLY A 203 -4.11 26.21 15.12
N VAL A 204 -3.20 26.96 15.75
CA VAL A 204 -1.75 26.67 15.67
C VAL A 204 -1.42 25.34 16.36
N VAL A 205 -1.90 25.11 17.58
CA VAL A 205 -1.65 23.87 18.33
C VAL A 205 -2.20 22.66 17.57
N MET A 206 -3.42 22.76 17.04
CA MET A 206 -4.04 21.68 16.26
C MET A 206 -3.29 21.40 14.95
N SER A 207 -2.83 22.41 14.25
CA SER A 207 -2.05 22.23 13.02
C SER A 207 -0.76 21.46 13.26
N ILE A 208 -0.03 21.81 14.31
CA ILE A 208 1.23 21.14 14.68
C ILE A 208 0.95 19.72 15.17
N ALA A 209 0.01 19.55 16.10
CA ALA A 209 -0.31 18.25 16.70
C ALA A 209 -0.86 17.28 15.65
N TYR A 210 -1.77 17.72 14.80
CA TYR A 210 -2.36 16.88 13.77
C TYR A 210 -1.34 16.48 12.70
N SER A 211 -0.46 17.41 12.30
CA SER A 211 0.64 17.09 11.37
C SER A 211 1.61 16.09 11.98
N THR A 212 1.93 16.23 13.27
CA THR A 212 2.80 15.29 13.98
C THR A 212 2.14 13.90 14.10
N TYR A 213 0.85 13.87 14.43
CA TYR A 213 0.06 12.63 14.45
C TYR A 213 0.10 11.92 13.08
N LEU A 214 -0.22 12.65 12.00
CA LEU A 214 -0.21 12.09 10.64
C LEU A 214 1.18 11.58 10.24
N TYR A 215 2.23 12.32 10.60
CA TYR A 215 3.59 11.88 10.32
C TYR A 215 3.90 10.52 10.98
N PHE A 216 3.65 10.37 12.28
CA PHE A 216 3.91 9.11 12.96
C PHE A 216 3.00 7.97 12.49
N ASP A 217 1.74 8.27 12.17
CA ASP A 217 0.81 7.27 11.63
C ASP A 217 1.27 6.72 10.28
N PHE A 218 1.66 7.59 9.35
CA PHE A 218 2.10 7.20 8.03
C PHE A 218 3.53 6.62 8.02
N ALA A 219 4.45 7.21 8.79
CA ALA A 219 5.81 6.69 8.92
C ALA A 219 5.81 5.30 9.57
N GLY A 220 4.99 5.12 10.60
CA GLY A 220 4.83 3.83 11.26
C GLY A 220 4.30 2.76 10.31
N TYR A 221 3.23 3.04 9.57
CA TYR A 221 2.72 2.12 8.57
C TYR A 221 3.76 1.81 7.49
N SER A 222 4.46 2.83 7.00
CA SER A 222 5.51 2.70 5.99
C SER A 222 6.64 1.78 6.44
N ASN A 223 7.14 1.98 7.67
CA ASN A 223 8.19 1.14 8.25
C ASN A 223 7.73 -0.32 8.42
N MET A 224 6.50 -0.56 8.88
CA MET A 224 5.94 -1.90 8.94
C MET A 224 5.86 -2.56 7.57
N ALA A 225 5.41 -1.82 6.54
CA ALA A 225 5.32 -2.32 5.18
C ALA A 225 6.69 -2.67 4.58
N ILE A 226 7.70 -1.82 4.82
CA ILE A 226 9.08 -2.03 4.36
C ILE A 226 9.69 -3.27 5.04
N GLY A 227 9.54 -3.39 6.36
CA GLY A 227 10.04 -4.53 7.12
C GLY A 227 9.40 -5.85 6.67
N ALA A 228 8.06 -5.86 6.54
CA ALA A 228 7.34 -7.02 6.00
C ALA A 228 7.78 -7.36 4.57
N GLY A 229 7.92 -6.36 3.68
CA GLY A 229 8.43 -6.57 2.33
C GLY A 229 9.83 -7.16 2.29
N ARG A 230 10.73 -6.72 3.18
CA ARG A 230 12.08 -7.31 3.32
C ARG A 230 12.07 -8.78 3.68
N LEU A 231 11.13 -9.23 4.52
CA LEU A 231 10.95 -10.65 4.82
C LEU A 231 10.59 -11.46 3.56
N PHE A 232 9.92 -10.83 2.59
CA PHE A 232 9.66 -11.42 1.25
C PHE A 232 10.80 -11.19 0.25
N GLY A 233 11.90 -10.56 0.66
CA GLY A 233 13.02 -10.21 -0.20
C GLY A 233 12.66 -9.12 -1.22
N LEU A 234 11.74 -8.20 -0.86
CA LEU A 234 11.33 -7.06 -1.66
C LEU A 234 11.96 -5.78 -1.09
N ASN A 235 12.48 -4.94 -1.96
CA ASN A 235 13.09 -3.66 -1.58
C ASN A 235 12.06 -2.53 -1.73
N ILE A 236 11.09 -2.48 -0.81
CA ILE A 236 10.10 -1.42 -0.78
C ILE A 236 10.81 -0.10 -0.39
N PRO A 237 10.67 0.99 -1.19
CA PRO A 237 11.31 2.26 -0.90
C PRO A 237 10.72 2.93 0.35
N ALA A 238 11.51 3.72 1.05
CA ALA A 238 11.02 4.53 2.16
C ALA A 238 10.22 5.74 1.63
N ASN A 239 9.07 6.05 2.28
CA ASN A 239 8.28 7.24 1.97
C ASN A 239 8.88 8.51 2.58
N PHE A 240 9.56 8.37 3.69
CA PHE A 240 10.03 9.49 4.50
C PHE A 240 11.54 9.40 4.71
N ASN A 241 12.22 10.47 4.38
CA ASN A 241 13.63 10.68 4.70
C ASN A 241 13.75 12.03 5.40
N MET A 242 13.52 12.04 6.72
CA MET A 242 13.57 13.24 7.57
C MET A 242 12.81 14.45 6.96
N PRO A 243 11.48 14.36 6.74
CA PRO A 243 10.74 15.37 5.98
C PRO A 243 10.82 16.78 6.60
N LEU A 244 10.96 16.89 7.91
CA LEU A 244 11.11 18.18 8.61
C LEU A 244 12.48 18.84 8.35
N LEU A 245 13.47 18.09 7.89
CA LEU A 245 14.81 18.58 7.55
C LEU A 245 15.04 18.67 6.05
N ALA A 246 14.05 18.34 5.24
CA ALA A 246 14.16 18.42 3.78
C ALA A 246 14.30 19.88 3.33
N LYS A 247 15.39 20.17 2.62
CA LYS A 247 15.68 21.52 2.10
C LYS A 247 14.92 21.80 0.80
N ASN A 248 14.52 20.76 0.07
CA ASN A 248 13.81 20.84 -1.20
C ASN A 248 12.70 19.78 -1.25
N PRO A 249 11.56 20.05 -1.91
CA PRO A 249 10.62 19.01 -2.26
C PRO A 249 11.29 18.10 -3.31
N GLN A 250 11.55 16.87 -2.95
CA GLN A 250 12.02 15.84 -3.89
C GLN A 250 10.88 14.89 -4.24
#